data_36b6bca89fcf63e8d379b700ee14a56a
#
_entry.id   36b6bca89fcf63e8d379b700ee14a56a
#
_cell.length_a   1.000
_cell.length_b   1.000
_cell.length_c   1.000
_cell.angle_alpha   90.00
_cell.angle_beta   90.00
_cell.angle_gamma   90.00
#
_symmetry.space_group_name_H-M   'P 1'
#
loop_
_entity.id
_entity.type
_entity.pdbx_description
1 polymer ?
#
loop_
_entity_poly.entity_id
_entity_poly.type
_entity_poly.pdbx_seq_one_letter_code
_entity_poly.pdbx_strand_id
1 'polypeptide(L)'
;MKNKKVLVILGGTSGEREVSLDTGKACIKAIKKLGYKVSTFDPKKKSLSLINKKKIDVIFNALHGKDGEDGVVQSYFEYLRIPYTHSGVISSYNAMNKVISKEIFKKNRIKTPSYFVFRKNNFTKAKLNKLIQIKKIKFP
;
A
#
# COMPACT_ATOMS: atom_id res chain seq x y z
N MET A 1 18.78 7.44 20.73
CA MET A 1 17.88 7.02 19.63
C MET A 1 18.17 7.64 18.25
N LYS A 2 18.91 8.74 18.16
CA LYS A 2 19.20 9.50 16.92
C LYS A 2 20.12 8.82 15.88
N ASN A 3 20.65 7.62 16.12
CA ASN A 3 21.59 6.94 15.21
C ASN A 3 20.97 5.83 14.36
N LYS A 4 19.65 5.63 14.39
CA LYS A 4 19.01 4.58 13.60
C LYS A 4 19.11 4.87 12.10
N LYS A 5 19.32 3.80 11.34
CA LYS A 5 19.45 3.79 9.88
C LYS A 5 18.10 3.44 9.25
N VAL A 6 17.47 4.42 8.63
CA VAL A 6 16.17 4.28 7.96
C VAL A 6 16.39 4.07 6.46
N LEU A 7 15.86 2.99 5.92
CA LEU A 7 15.75 2.78 4.49
C LEU A 7 14.39 3.28 4.02
N VAL A 8 14.35 4.30 3.19
CA VAL A 8 13.12 4.74 2.53
C VAL A 8 12.99 4.03 1.19
N ILE A 9 11.94 3.21 1.04
CA ILE A 9 11.60 2.56 -0.24
C ILE A 9 10.56 3.43 -0.95
N LEU A 10 10.88 3.82 -2.20
CA LEU A 10 10.08 4.76 -2.99
C LEU A 10 10.15 4.42 -4.48
N GLY A 11 9.24 4.95 -5.27
CA GLY A 11 9.19 4.72 -6.72
C GLY A 11 8.40 3.46 -7.07
N GLY A 12 9.08 2.34 -7.32
CA GLY A 12 8.44 1.09 -7.71
C GLY A 12 7.91 1.08 -9.15
N THR A 13 7.09 0.09 -9.48
CA THR A 13 6.60 -0.20 -10.84
C THR A 13 5.12 0.09 -11.05
N SER A 14 4.39 0.48 -10.00
CA SER A 14 2.95 0.78 -10.09
C SER A 14 2.66 2.04 -10.92
N GLY A 15 1.40 2.21 -11.31
CA GLY A 15 0.93 3.44 -11.96
C GLY A 15 1.03 4.69 -11.07
N GLU A 16 1.24 4.50 -9.77
CA GLU A 16 1.36 5.57 -8.77
C GLU A 16 2.83 5.94 -8.45
N ARG A 17 3.74 5.57 -9.35
CA ARG A 17 5.19 5.79 -9.17
C ARG A 17 5.55 7.24 -8.82
N GLU A 18 5.01 8.22 -9.53
CA GLU A 18 5.34 9.63 -9.32
C GLU A 18 4.89 10.10 -7.93
N VAL A 19 3.69 9.68 -7.50
CA VAL A 19 3.19 9.93 -6.14
C VAL A 19 4.13 9.34 -5.10
N SER A 20 4.59 8.11 -5.32
CA SER A 20 5.56 7.43 -4.44
C SER A 20 6.89 8.18 -4.36
N LEU A 21 7.39 8.68 -5.48
CA LEU A 21 8.63 9.46 -5.52
C LEU A 21 8.51 10.76 -4.73
N ASP A 22 7.38 11.46 -4.85
CA ASP A 22 7.16 12.74 -4.16
C ASP A 22 6.92 12.52 -2.67
N THR A 23 6.10 11.54 -2.28
CA THR A 23 5.92 11.12 -0.89
C THR A 23 7.27 10.76 -0.28
N GLY A 24 8.05 9.93 -0.96
CA GLY A 24 9.37 9.52 -0.50
C GLY A 24 10.33 10.68 -0.29
N LYS A 25 10.40 11.64 -1.22
CA LYS A 25 11.24 12.85 -1.09
C LYS A 25 10.85 13.67 0.14
N ALA A 26 9.55 13.89 0.35
CA ALA A 26 9.05 14.64 1.50
C ALA A 26 9.39 13.94 2.83
N CYS A 27 9.18 12.63 2.90
CA CYS A 27 9.50 11.83 4.08
C CYS A 27 11.00 11.78 4.37
N ILE A 28 11.86 11.63 3.34
CA ILE A 28 13.32 11.69 3.49
C ILE A 28 13.76 13.00 4.13
N LYS A 29 13.21 14.14 3.67
CA LYS A 29 13.52 15.45 4.23
C LYS A 29 13.14 15.53 5.71
N ALA A 30 11.94 15.04 6.07
CA ALA A 30 11.47 15.03 7.46
C ALA A 30 12.32 14.11 8.36
N ILE A 31 12.60 12.88 7.90
CA ILE A 31 13.37 11.88 8.66
C ILE A 31 14.80 12.38 8.90
N LYS A 32 15.43 13.01 7.89
CA LYS A 32 16.75 13.65 8.05
C LYS A 32 16.73 14.80 9.06
N LYS A 33 15.68 15.65 9.03
CA LYS A 33 15.50 16.76 9.98
C LYS A 33 15.39 16.25 11.43
N LEU A 34 14.83 15.05 11.62
CA LEU A 34 14.76 14.39 12.92
C LEU A 34 16.10 13.77 13.38
N GLY A 35 17.15 13.82 12.56
CA GLY A 35 18.50 13.35 12.89
C GLY A 35 18.76 11.88 12.62
N TYR A 36 17.90 11.20 11.86
CA TYR A 36 18.14 9.81 11.43
C TYR A 36 19.05 9.72 10.20
N LYS A 37 19.80 8.62 10.12
CA LYS A 37 20.57 8.27 8.90
C LYS A 37 19.64 7.69 7.87
N VAL A 38 19.53 8.28 6.69
CA VAL A 38 18.60 7.86 5.63
C VAL A 38 19.34 7.35 4.42
N SER A 39 18.92 6.18 3.95
CA SER A 39 19.24 5.63 2.62
C SER A 39 17.95 5.42 1.83
N THR A 40 18.08 5.28 0.51
CA THR A 40 16.92 5.13 -0.39
C THR A 40 17.03 3.89 -1.23
N PHE A 41 15.89 3.32 -1.60
CA PHE A 41 15.80 2.16 -2.47
C PHE A 41 14.60 2.28 -3.40
N ASP A 42 14.81 2.06 -4.70
CA ASP A 42 13.77 2.04 -5.71
C ASP A 42 13.69 0.64 -6.33
N PRO A 43 12.60 -0.12 -6.07
CA PRO A 43 12.43 -1.48 -6.61
C PRO A 43 12.38 -1.56 -8.13
N LYS A 44 12.06 -0.47 -8.83
CA LYS A 44 12.16 -0.41 -10.30
C LYS A 44 13.61 -0.46 -10.79
N LYS A 45 14.54 0.07 -10.00
CA LYS A 45 15.95 0.20 -10.40
C LYS A 45 16.83 -0.94 -9.90
N LYS A 46 16.43 -1.59 -8.79
CA LYS A 46 17.24 -2.61 -8.11
C LYS A 46 16.36 -3.71 -7.56
N SER A 47 16.81 -4.97 -7.66
CA SER A 47 16.11 -6.10 -7.01
C SER A 47 16.08 -5.94 -5.49
N LEU A 48 14.95 -6.27 -4.86
CA LEU A 48 14.80 -6.26 -3.40
C LEU A 48 15.85 -7.15 -2.70
N SER A 49 16.37 -8.18 -3.37
CA SER A 49 17.44 -9.05 -2.85
C SER A 49 18.74 -8.32 -2.51
N LEU A 50 18.93 -7.11 -3.03
CA LEU A 50 20.08 -6.26 -2.72
C LEU A 50 19.92 -5.46 -1.40
N ILE A 51 18.80 -5.59 -0.71
CA ILE A 51 18.59 -4.96 0.59
C ILE A 51 19.47 -5.66 1.63
N ASN A 52 20.45 -4.93 2.15
CA ASN A 52 21.35 -5.46 3.17
C ASN A 52 20.83 -5.17 4.58
N LYS A 53 20.24 -6.19 5.22
CA LYS A 53 19.69 -6.11 6.59
C LYS A 53 20.68 -5.54 7.62
N LYS A 54 21.97 -5.87 7.54
CA LYS A 54 22.98 -5.40 8.51
C LYS A 54 23.18 -3.88 8.50
N LYS A 55 22.70 -3.19 7.46
CA LYS A 55 22.85 -1.75 7.29
C LYS A 55 21.56 -0.97 7.56
N ILE A 56 20.50 -1.63 8.02
CA ILE A 56 19.14 -1.06 8.14
C ILE A 56 18.54 -1.44 9.47
N ASP A 57 18.02 -0.46 10.20
CA ASP A 57 17.29 -0.68 11.45
C ASP A 57 15.77 -0.70 11.25
N VAL A 58 15.28 0.06 10.26
CA VAL A 58 13.85 0.15 9.93
C VAL A 58 13.65 0.55 8.47
N ILE A 59 12.58 0.05 7.86
CA ILE A 59 12.14 0.44 6.53
C ILE A 59 10.97 1.42 6.64
N PHE A 60 11.08 2.56 5.97
CA PHE A 60 9.96 3.44 5.70
C PHE A 60 9.43 3.12 4.30
N ASN A 61 8.23 2.54 4.22
CA ASN A 61 7.61 2.21 2.95
C ASN A 61 6.86 3.44 2.41
N ALA A 62 7.36 4.06 1.35
CA ALA A 62 6.72 5.15 0.63
C ALA A 62 6.21 4.72 -0.76
N LEU A 63 6.11 3.41 -1.01
CA LEU A 63 5.49 2.89 -2.22
C LEU A 63 3.98 3.10 -2.19
N HIS A 64 3.38 3.26 -3.36
CA HIS A 64 1.94 3.36 -3.54
C HIS A 64 1.44 2.31 -4.54
N GLY A 65 0.19 1.86 -4.33
CA GLY A 65 -0.50 0.94 -5.22
C GLY A 65 0.06 -0.49 -5.19
N LYS A 66 -0.03 -1.13 -6.35
CA LYS A 66 0.38 -2.52 -6.53
C LYS A 66 1.86 -2.72 -6.13
N ASP A 67 2.15 -3.88 -5.55
CA ASP A 67 3.42 -4.31 -4.96
C ASP A 67 3.87 -3.49 -3.74
N GLY A 68 3.34 -2.28 -3.53
CA GLY A 68 3.69 -1.40 -2.42
C GLY A 68 2.74 -1.46 -1.23
N GLU A 69 1.44 -1.67 -1.46
CA GLU A 69 0.39 -1.60 -0.44
C GLU A 69 -0.43 -2.90 -0.33
N ASP A 70 -0.15 -3.90 -1.14
CA ASP A 70 -0.93 -5.14 -1.28
C ASP A 70 -0.38 -6.35 -0.52
N GLY A 71 0.64 -6.16 0.31
CA GLY A 71 1.27 -7.22 1.09
C GLY A 71 2.55 -7.80 0.46
N VAL A 72 2.84 -7.53 -0.82
CA VAL A 72 3.98 -8.10 -1.54
C VAL A 72 5.30 -7.67 -0.91
N VAL A 73 5.60 -6.36 -0.87
CA VAL A 73 6.85 -5.89 -0.26
C VAL A 73 6.88 -6.14 1.24
N GLN A 74 5.73 -6.07 1.93
CA GLN A 74 5.62 -6.35 3.35
C GLN A 74 6.06 -7.78 3.67
N SER A 75 5.67 -8.77 2.86
CA SER A 75 6.10 -10.16 3.04
C SER A 75 7.63 -10.29 2.94
N TYR A 76 8.24 -9.54 2.04
CA TYR A 76 9.68 -9.51 1.91
C TYR A 76 10.38 -8.88 3.11
N PHE A 77 9.83 -7.79 3.66
CA PHE A 77 10.37 -7.16 4.88
C PHE A 77 10.27 -8.08 6.10
N GLU A 78 9.17 -8.83 6.22
CA GLU A 78 9.01 -9.84 7.28
C GLU A 78 10.00 -10.99 7.10
N TYR A 79 10.22 -11.47 5.88
CA TYR A 79 11.26 -12.48 5.58
C TYR A 79 12.65 -11.99 6.01
N LEU A 80 12.98 -10.74 5.74
CA LEU A 80 14.23 -10.12 6.18
C LEU A 80 14.27 -9.85 7.69
N ARG A 81 13.13 -9.94 8.39
CA ARG A 81 12.98 -9.56 9.80
C ARG A 81 13.45 -8.13 10.07
N ILE A 82 13.10 -7.19 9.19
CA ILE A 82 13.37 -5.77 9.35
C ILE A 82 12.04 -5.08 9.70
N PRO A 83 11.95 -4.35 10.83
CA PRO A 83 10.77 -3.54 11.14
C PRO A 83 10.46 -2.55 10.02
N TYR A 84 9.18 -2.35 9.73
CA TYR A 84 8.74 -1.43 8.68
C TYR A 84 7.50 -0.64 9.09
N THR A 85 7.24 0.45 8.40
CA THR A 85 6.04 1.27 8.59
C THR A 85 4.84 0.68 7.87
N HIS A 86 3.62 1.07 8.32
CA HIS A 86 2.34 0.62 7.80
C HIS A 86 1.90 -0.76 8.32
N SER A 87 0.83 -1.27 7.72
CA SER A 87 0.21 -2.53 8.12
C SER A 87 1.00 -3.74 7.64
N GLY A 88 0.84 -4.86 8.34
CA GLY A 88 1.42 -6.15 7.95
C GLY A 88 0.79 -6.75 6.69
N VAL A 89 1.33 -7.89 6.25
CA VAL A 89 0.99 -8.56 4.98
C VAL A 89 -0.51 -8.76 4.80
N ILE A 90 -1.16 -9.44 5.73
CA ILE A 90 -2.59 -9.80 5.62
C ILE A 90 -3.48 -8.55 5.63
N SER A 91 -3.16 -7.57 6.48
CA SER A 91 -3.92 -6.32 6.57
C SER A 91 -3.80 -5.51 5.29
N SER A 92 -2.60 -5.41 4.73
CA SER A 92 -2.34 -4.74 3.45
C SER A 92 -3.09 -5.40 2.29
N TYR A 93 -3.00 -6.73 2.19
CA TYR A 93 -3.74 -7.50 1.18
C TYR A 93 -5.25 -7.28 1.28
N ASN A 94 -5.81 -7.39 2.48
CA ASN A 94 -7.24 -7.19 2.72
C ASN A 94 -7.69 -5.75 2.40
N ALA A 95 -6.89 -4.76 2.77
CA ALA A 95 -7.19 -3.35 2.51
C ALA A 95 -7.16 -3.01 1.01
N MET A 96 -6.22 -3.59 0.27
CA MET A 96 -6.10 -3.36 -1.17
C MET A 96 -7.29 -3.92 -1.96
N ASN A 97 -7.85 -5.06 -1.53
CA ASN A 97 -9.03 -5.66 -2.14
C ASN A 97 -10.31 -5.01 -1.61
N LYS A 98 -10.93 -4.14 -2.42
CA LYS A 98 -12.13 -3.38 -2.02
C LYS A 98 -13.32 -4.25 -1.64
N VAL A 99 -13.46 -5.44 -2.20
CA VAL A 99 -14.53 -6.38 -1.83
C VAL A 99 -14.27 -6.93 -0.44
N ILE A 100 -13.07 -7.46 -0.21
CA ILE A 100 -12.66 -8.01 1.08
C ILE A 100 -12.74 -6.93 2.18
N SER A 101 -12.21 -5.72 1.92
CA SER A 101 -12.30 -4.59 2.85
C SER A 101 -13.73 -4.32 3.28
N LYS A 102 -14.67 -4.25 2.32
CA LYS A 102 -16.07 -3.95 2.61
C LYS A 102 -16.77 -5.09 3.38
N GLU A 103 -16.45 -6.33 3.11
CA GLU A 103 -16.95 -7.47 3.91
C GLU A 103 -16.42 -7.43 5.36
N ILE A 104 -15.14 -7.09 5.55
CA ILE A 104 -14.55 -6.89 6.87
C ILE A 104 -15.24 -5.73 7.60
N PHE A 105 -15.45 -4.59 6.93
CA PHE A 105 -16.16 -3.44 7.50
C PHE A 105 -17.58 -3.81 7.94
N LYS A 106 -18.32 -4.51 7.08
CA LYS A 106 -19.67 -4.97 7.39
C LYS A 106 -19.70 -5.90 8.60
N LYS A 107 -18.79 -6.90 8.65
CA LYS A 107 -18.66 -7.82 9.77
C LYS A 107 -18.38 -7.11 11.10
N ASN A 108 -17.59 -6.03 11.04
CA ASN A 108 -17.23 -5.23 12.22
C ASN A 108 -18.17 -4.03 12.46
N ARG A 109 -19.31 -3.95 11.78
CA ARG A 109 -20.29 -2.86 11.90
C ARG A 109 -19.73 -1.46 11.57
N ILE A 110 -18.69 -1.40 10.77
CA ILE A 110 -18.13 -0.14 10.28
C ILE A 110 -18.95 0.32 9.08
N LYS A 111 -19.45 1.54 9.14
CA LYS A 111 -20.25 2.13 8.06
C LYS A 111 -19.40 2.29 6.80
N THR A 112 -19.94 1.83 5.66
CA THR A 112 -19.30 1.96 4.34
C THR A 112 -20.38 2.23 3.29
N PRO A 113 -20.08 2.99 2.23
CA PRO A 113 -21.02 3.22 1.14
C PRO A 113 -21.54 1.92 0.54
N SER A 114 -22.79 1.95 0.07
CA SER A 114 -23.39 0.83 -0.67
C SER A 114 -22.54 0.46 -1.88
N TYR A 115 -22.47 -0.80 -2.19
CA TYR A 115 -21.68 -1.30 -3.31
C TYR A 115 -22.29 -2.56 -3.91
N PHE A 116 -21.84 -2.89 -5.10
CA PHE A 116 -22.06 -4.19 -5.73
C PHE A 116 -20.79 -4.62 -6.47
N VAL A 117 -20.67 -5.93 -6.71
CA VAL A 117 -19.50 -6.52 -7.37
C VAL A 117 -19.93 -7.02 -8.74
N PHE A 118 -19.22 -6.60 -9.77
CA PHE A 118 -19.34 -7.18 -11.11
C PHE A 118 -18.16 -8.09 -11.41
N ARG A 119 -18.46 -9.22 -12.00
CA ARG A 119 -17.44 -10.02 -12.70
C ARG A 119 -17.39 -9.58 -14.17
N LYS A 120 -16.19 -9.42 -14.72
CA LYS A 120 -15.95 -8.92 -16.08
C LYS A 120 -16.81 -9.63 -17.14
N ASN A 121 -17.01 -10.94 -17.00
CA ASN A 121 -17.74 -11.77 -17.95
C ASN A 121 -19.28 -11.61 -17.90
N ASN A 122 -19.81 -10.93 -16.90
CA ASN A 122 -21.26 -10.77 -16.69
C ASN A 122 -21.72 -9.31 -16.75
N PHE A 123 -20.88 -8.42 -17.27
CA PHE A 123 -21.21 -7.00 -17.34
C PHE A 123 -22.12 -6.69 -18.52
N THR A 124 -23.28 -6.10 -18.25
CA THR A 124 -24.13 -5.43 -19.26
C THR A 124 -24.64 -4.12 -18.67
N LYS A 125 -24.84 -3.11 -19.54
CA LYS A 125 -25.36 -1.79 -19.11
C LYS A 125 -26.74 -1.91 -18.43
N ALA A 126 -27.58 -2.81 -18.91
CA ALA A 126 -28.90 -3.07 -18.33
C ALA A 126 -28.79 -3.64 -16.90
N LYS A 127 -27.90 -4.61 -16.67
CA LYS A 127 -27.64 -5.14 -15.33
C LYS A 127 -27.07 -4.08 -14.38
N LEU A 128 -26.19 -3.21 -14.89
CA LEU A 128 -25.65 -2.09 -14.12
C LEU A 128 -26.76 -1.18 -13.64
N ASN A 129 -27.61 -0.67 -14.55
CA ASN A 129 -28.71 0.23 -14.25
C ASN A 129 -29.67 -0.38 -13.23
N LYS A 130 -30.05 -1.66 -13.41
CA LYS A 130 -30.91 -2.38 -12.48
C LYS A 130 -30.30 -2.46 -11.05
N LEU A 131 -29.00 -2.73 -10.94
CA LEU A 131 -28.32 -2.81 -9.65
C LEU A 131 -28.18 -1.46 -8.97
N ILE A 132 -27.92 -0.39 -9.72
CA ILE A 132 -27.90 0.99 -9.19
C ILE A 132 -29.24 1.32 -8.55
N GLN A 133 -30.34 1.01 -9.21
CA GLN A 133 -31.69 1.23 -8.69
C GLN A 133 -31.97 0.40 -7.43
N ILE A 134 -31.74 -0.92 -7.50
CA ILE A 134 -31.98 -1.84 -6.36
C ILE A 134 -31.15 -1.45 -5.14
N LYS A 135 -29.89 -1.09 -5.32
CA LYS A 135 -28.98 -0.71 -4.22
C LYS A 135 -29.09 0.75 -3.83
N LYS A 136 -29.98 1.52 -4.47
CA LYS A 136 -30.17 2.95 -4.21
C LYS A 136 -28.85 3.73 -4.19
N ILE A 137 -27.93 3.41 -5.11
CA ILE A 137 -26.65 4.09 -5.20
C ILE A 137 -26.89 5.46 -5.81
N LYS A 138 -26.51 6.49 -5.06
CA LYS A 138 -26.51 7.89 -5.54
C LYS A 138 -25.10 8.22 -6.02
N PHE A 139 -25.01 8.87 -7.18
CA PHE A 139 -23.78 9.48 -7.66
C PHE A 139 -23.71 10.92 -7.16
N PRO A 140 -22.49 11.44 -6.94
CA PRO A 140 -22.29 12.84 -6.60
C PRO A 140 -22.77 13.75 -7.70
#